data_3234bf25c171b6d7eeb39a79a02827e8
#
_entry.id   3234bf25c171b6d7eeb39a79a02827e8
#
_cell.length_a   1.000
_cell.length_b   1.000
_cell.length_c   1.000
_cell.angle_alpha   90.00
_cell.angle_beta   90.00
_cell.angle_gamma   90.00
#
_symmetry.space_group_name_H-M   'P 1'
#
loop_
_entity.id
_entity.type
_entity.pdbx_description
1 polymer ?
#
loop_
_entity_poly.entity_id
_entity_poly.type
_entity_poly.pdbx_seq_one_letter_code
_entity_poly.pdbx_strand_id
1 'polypeptide(L)'
;LGIRDDLQYTCLTGGVSMGVHESQSRFYENLIGRSRAFIGAIYPKVQEFFPAQLGNVTAEQFYRAVNKVEPSLIRTESDELTYCLHVMVRYEIEKQLIAGTLTAKEVPAAWAELYKEYLGVEVPNDREGCLQDSHWSGGSFGYFPSYALGNAYGAQMLHNMEQEFDVYGGVAHGDLSAVTGWLREKVHQYGHLLEPAEVVRNACGTFDAHYYLDYLTKKYMELYNL
;
A
#
# COMPACT_ATOMS: atom_id res chain seq x y z
N LEU A 1 -6.12 -14.90 11.48
CA LEU A 1 -7.55 -15.01 11.83
C LEU A 1 -8.44 -15.51 10.68
N GLY A 2 -8.04 -15.40 9.42
CA GLY A 2 -8.85 -15.85 8.28
C GLY A 2 -8.51 -17.24 7.73
N ILE A 3 -7.43 -17.86 8.21
CA ILE A 3 -6.97 -19.18 7.77
C ILE A 3 -7.94 -20.27 8.24
N ARG A 4 -8.12 -21.31 7.45
CA ARG A 4 -8.96 -22.48 7.79
C ARG A 4 -8.49 -23.13 9.08
N ASP A 5 -9.45 -23.62 9.89
CA ASP A 5 -9.14 -24.21 11.19
C ASP A 5 -8.30 -25.50 11.11
N ASP A 6 -8.46 -26.28 10.04
CA ASP A 6 -7.69 -27.51 9.80
C ASP A 6 -6.22 -27.25 9.46
N LEU A 7 -5.85 -26.02 9.12
CA LEU A 7 -4.47 -25.61 8.88
C LEU A 7 -3.77 -25.06 10.14
N GLN A 8 -4.54 -24.75 11.18
CA GLN A 8 -3.97 -24.24 12.43
C GLN A 8 -2.98 -25.23 13.02
N TYR A 9 -1.88 -24.69 13.57
CA TYR A 9 -0.78 -25.48 14.16
C TYR A 9 -0.01 -26.38 13.16
N THR A 10 -0.18 -26.17 11.86
CA THR A 10 0.63 -26.83 10.81
C THR A 10 1.64 -25.85 10.23
N CYS A 11 2.59 -26.34 9.44
CA CYS A 11 3.53 -25.49 8.68
C CYS A 11 2.84 -24.70 7.55
N LEU A 12 1.56 -24.98 7.28
CA LEU A 12 0.76 -24.28 6.28
C LEU A 12 0.02 -23.07 6.87
N THR A 13 0.10 -22.84 8.20
CA THR A 13 -0.42 -21.65 8.85
C THR A 13 0.46 -20.44 8.50
N GLY A 14 -0.16 -19.36 8.10
CA GLY A 14 0.55 -18.12 7.74
C GLY A 14 0.14 -17.58 6.38
N GLY A 15 0.65 -16.43 6.01
CA GLY A 15 0.37 -15.82 4.72
C GLY A 15 1.35 -16.30 3.65
N VAL A 16 0.85 -16.51 2.46
CA VAL A 16 1.56 -17.18 1.34
C VAL A 16 2.81 -16.43 0.85
N SER A 17 2.82 -15.09 0.92
CA SER A 17 3.97 -14.26 0.54
C SER A 17 3.89 -12.87 1.12
N MET A 18 5.03 -12.15 1.17
CA MET A 18 5.05 -10.76 1.61
C MET A 18 4.26 -9.84 0.68
N GLY A 19 4.21 -10.10 -0.64
CA GLY A 19 3.37 -9.35 -1.56
C GLY A 19 1.87 -9.48 -1.26
N VAL A 20 1.40 -10.69 -0.94
CA VAL A 20 0.01 -10.91 -0.51
C VAL A 20 -0.24 -10.33 0.89
N HIS A 21 0.72 -10.42 1.83
CA HIS A 21 0.63 -9.74 3.12
C HIS A 21 0.46 -8.23 2.96
N GLU A 22 1.35 -7.61 2.19
CA GLU A 22 1.30 -6.16 1.93
C GLU A 22 0.05 -5.75 1.14
N SER A 23 -0.54 -6.65 0.36
CA SER A 23 -1.83 -6.36 -0.26
C SER A 23 -2.93 -6.13 0.77
N GLN A 24 -2.88 -6.81 1.92
CA GLN A 24 -3.85 -6.63 2.99
C GLN A 24 -3.59 -5.34 3.78
N SER A 25 -2.34 -5.06 4.13
CA SER A 25 -1.97 -3.83 4.82
C SER A 25 -2.30 -2.60 3.96
N ARG A 26 -1.91 -2.62 2.69
CA ARG A 26 -2.18 -1.52 1.75
C ARG A 26 -3.64 -1.37 1.39
N PHE A 27 -4.38 -2.48 1.31
CA PHE A 27 -5.83 -2.45 1.09
C PHE A 27 -6.52 -1.64 2.20
N TYR A 28 -6.27 -1.99 3.45
CA TYR A 28 -6.91 -1.30 4.57
C TYR A 28 -6.37 0.11 4.79
N GLU A 29 -5.07 0.34 4.60
CA GLU A 29 -4.46 1.66 4.76
C GLU A 29 -4.95 2.65 3.71
N ASN A 30 -4.79 2.30 2.42
CA ASN A 30 -4.97 3.23 1.32
C ASN A 30 -6.37 3.16 0.72
N LEU A 31 -6.79 1.95 0.30
CA LEU A 31 -8.04 1.80 -0.44
C LEU A 31 -9.26 2.00 0.44
N ILE A 32 -9.19 1.58 1.71
CA ILE A 32 -10.24 1.81 2.69
C ILE A 32 -9.96 3.06 3.52
N GLY A 33 -8.85 3.11 4.26
CA GLY A 33 -8.57 4.11 5.29
C GLY A 33 -8.41 5.54 4.76
N ARG A 34 -7.94 5.69 3.52
CA ARG A 34 -7.84 6.99 2.84
C ARG A 34 -9.01 7.28 1.90
N SER A 35 -10.05 6.43 1.89
CA SER A 35 -11.26 6.67 1.10
C SER A 35 -12.13 7.77 1.69
N ARG A 36 -12.88 8.47 0.81
CA ARG A 36 -13.86 9.47 1.24
C ARG A 36 -14.94 8.87 2.15
N ALA A 37 -15.34 7.61 1.88
CA ALA A 37 -16.33 6.89 2.66
C ALA A 37 -15.86 6.66 4.10
N PHE A 38 -14.64 6.14 4.28
CA PHE A 38 -14.07 5.91 5.61
C PHE A 38 -13.84 7.20 6.38
N ILE A 39 -13.21 8.20 5.74
CA ILE A 39 -12.99 9.51 6.36
C ILE A 39 -14.32 10.12 6.80
N GLY A 40 -15.36 10.07 5.94
CA GLY A 40 -16.68 10.58 6.29
C GLY A 40 -17.29 9.89 7.50
N ALA A 41 -17.14 8.57 7.59
CA ALA A 41 -17.66 7.77 8.69
C ALA A 41 -16.98 8.08 10.05
N ILE A 42 -15.65 8.24 10.05
CA ILE A 42 -14.89 8.45 11.31
C ILE A 42 -14.78 9.91 11.72
N TYR A 43 -14.89 10.85 10.78
CA TYR A 43 -14.55 12.27 10.98
C TYR A 43 -15.29 12.92 12.14
N PRO A 44 -16.61 12.72 12.35
CA PRO A 44 -17.31 13.29 13.48
C PRO A 44 -16.65 12.93 14.82
N LYS A 45 -16.19 11.69 14.95
CA LYS A 45 -15.52 11.23 16.17
C LYS A 45 -14.10 11.80 16.31
N VAL A 46 -13.37 11.90 15.20
CA VAL A 46 -12.04 12.52 15.16
C VAL A 46 -12.15 14.01 15.57
N GLN A 47 -13.13 14.73 15.06
CA GLN A 47 -13.38 16.14 15.41
C GLN A 47 -13.73 16.32 16.88
N GLU A 48 -14.50 15.38 17.47
CA GLU A 48 -14.82 15.38 18.90
C GLU A 48 -13.56 15.24 19.78
N PHE A 49 -12.61 14.40 19.37
CA PHE A 49 -11.35 14.22 20.11
C PHE A 49 -10.34 15.36 19.91
N PHE A 50 -10.39 16.06 18.79
CA PHE A 50 -9.47 17.16 18.45
C PHE A 50 -10.19 18.48 18.11
N PRO A 51 -11.04 19.00 19.01
CA PRO A 51 -11.87 20.16 18.71
C PRO A 51 -11.06 21.43 18.46
N ALA A 52 -9.92 21.58 19.11
CA ALA A 52 -9.06 22.75 18.95
C ALA A 52 -8.42 22.81 17.55
N GLN A 53 -8.05 21.68 16.99
CA GLN A 53 -7.41 21.56 15.68
C GLN A 53 -8.41 21.46 14.53
N LEU A 54 -9.52 20.76 14.75
CA LEU A 54 -10.46 20.36 13.71
C LEU A 54 -11.84 21.00 13.79
N GLY A 55 -12.10 21.83 14.81
CA GLY A 55 -13.43 22.40 15.04
C GLY A 55 -14.00 23.18 13.85
N ASN A 56 -13.14 23.84 13.06
CA ASN A 56 -13.50 24.59 11.87
C ASN A 56 -13.13 23.90 10.56
N VAL A 57 -12.71 22.62 10.60
CA VAL A 57 -12.32 21.83 9.42
C VAL A 57 -13.50 20.95 9.04
N THR A 58 -13.82 20.86 7.74
CA THR A 58 -14.85 19.96 7.24
C THR A 58 -14.26 18.56 6.96
N ALA A 59 -15.10 17.52 6.91
CA ALA A 59 -14.69 16.18 6.50
C ALA A 59 -14.01 16.17 5.12
N GLU A 60 -14.49 17.00 4.19
CA GLU A 60 -13.91 17.13 2.86
C GLU A 60 -12.51 17.76 2.89
N GLN A 61 -12.31 18.80 3.70
CA GLN A 61 -10.99 19.41 3.88
C GLN A 61 -10.02 18.41 4.53
N PHE A 62 -10.49 17.64 5.49
CA PHE A 62 -9.68 16.59 6.14
C PHE A 62 -9.32 15.48 5.14
N TYR A 63 -10.29 15.01 4.33
CA TYR A 63 -10.06 14.02 3.27
C TYR A 63 -9.00 14.52 2.26
N ARG A 64 -9.11 15.78 1.82
CA ARG A 64 -8.12 16.38 0.91
C ARG A 64 -6.74 16.50 1.53
N ALA A 65 -6.66 16.85 2.81
CA ALA A 65 -5.39 16.94 3.54
C ALA A 65 -4.70 15.56 3.68
N VAL A 66 -5.46 14.50 4.03
CA VAL A 66 -4.94 13.14 4.17
C VAL A 66 -4.45 12.56 2.84
N ASN A 67 -5.05 13.00 1.73
CA ASN A 67 -4.70 12.53 0.38
C ASN A 67 -3.87 13.54 -0.43
N LYS A 68 -3.32 14.58 0.22
CA LYS A 68 -2.45 15.55 -0.47
C LYS A 68 -1.27 14.82 -1.11
N VAL A 69 -0.97 15.15 -2.36
CA VAL A 69 0.23 14.66 -3.07
C VAL A 69 1.34 15.68 -2.94
N GLU A 70 2.47 15.22 -2.41
CA GLU A 70 3.67 16.05 -2.27
C GLU A 70 4.91 15.12 -2.25
N PRO A 71 5.74 15.12 -3.31
CA PRO A 71 6.97 14.34 -3.30
C PRO A 71 7.81 14.66 -2.06
N SER A 72 8.23 13.64 -1.35
CA SER A 72 8.91 13.75 -0.06
C SER A 72 10.14 12.85 0.03
N LEU A 73 10.92 13.00 1.10
CA LEU A 73 12.15 12.22 1.32
C LEU A 73 11.87 10.85 1.96
N ILE A 74 10.90 10.78 2.87
CA ILE A 74 10.69 9.61 3.72
C ILE A 74 9.57 8.72 3.17
N ARG A 75 9.93 7.49 2.77
CA ARG A 75 9.00 6.52 2.18
C ARG A 75 7.77 6.25 3.05
N THR A 76 7.96 6.04 4.35
CA THR A 76 6.87 5.71 5.27
C THR A 76 5.91 6.87 5.52
N GLU A 77 6.30 8.10 5.18
CA GLU A 77 5.49 9.31 5.33
C GLU A 77 4.97 9.82 3.97
N SER A 78 5.34 9.14 2.87
CA SER A 78 4.96 9.57 1.53
C SER A 78 3.47 9.39 1.26
N ASP A 79 2.96 10.18 0.33
CA ASP A 79 1.60 10.05 -0.17
C ASP A 79 1.40 8.78 -1.01
N GLU A 80 0.14 8.41 -1.23
CA GLU A 80 -0.21 7.18 -1.94
C GLU A 80 0.22 7.19 -3.41
N LEU A 81 0.16 8.36 -4.08
CA LEU A 81 0.48 8.46 -5.50
C LEU A 81 1.99 8.28 -5.74
N THR A 82 2.83 8.91 -4.93
CA THR A 82 4.28 8.86 -5.10
C THR A 82 4.94 7.66 -4.41
N TYR A 83 4.21 6.93 -3.55
CA TYR A 83 4.77 5.84 -2.75
C TYR A 83 5.53 4.78 -3.57
N CYS A 84 4.97 4.36 -4.70
CA CYS A 84 5.62 3.34 -5.53
C CYS A 84 6.94 3.81 -6.15
N LEU A 85 7.12 5.12 -6.36
CA LEU A 85 8.40 5.67 -6.83
C LEU A 85 9.51 5.46 -5.79
N HIS A 86 9.20 5.61 -4.50
CA HIS A 86 10.13 5.27 -3.42
C HIS A 86 10.53 3.79 -3.45
N VAL A 87 9.60 2.89 -3.74
CA VAL A 87 9.88 1.45 -3.87
C VAL A 87 10.77 1.19 -5.10
N MET A 88 10.49 1.85 -6.22
CA MET A 88 11.27 1.71 -7.47
C MET A 88 12.72 2.12 -7.27
N VAL A 89 13.01 3.23 -6.58
CA VAL A 89 14.39 3.65 -6.23
C VAL A 89 15.13 2.50 -5.53
N ARG A 90 14.52 1.91 -4.53
CA ARG A 90 15.12 0.80 -3.77
C ARG A 90 15.34 -0.44 -4.61
N TYR A 91 14.39 -0.75 -5.48
CA TYR A 91 14.49 -1.88 -6.39
C TYR A 91 15.64 -1.72 -7.40
N GLU A 92 15.79 -0.52 -7.97
CA GLU A 92 16.90 -0.24 -8.90
C GLU A 92 18.26 -0.34 -8.23
N ILE A 93 18.41 0.15 -7.00
CA ILE A 93 19.63 0.03 -6.20
C ILE A 93 19.90 -1.43 -5.84
N GLU A 94 18.87 -2.15 -5.37
CA GLU A 94 19.02 -3.53 -4.93
C GLU A 94 19.44 -4.46 -6.07
N LYS A 95 18.90 -4.28 -7.27
CA LYS A 95 19.36 -5.00 -8.47
C LYS A 95 20.86 -4.83 -8.70
N GLN A 96 21.37 -3.61 -8.57
CA GLN A 96 22.78 -3.30 -8.79
C GLN A 96 23.66 -3.87 -7.67
N LEU A 97 23.22 -3.80 -6.41
CA LEU A 97 23.91 -4.42 -5.28
C LEU A 97 24.06 -5.94 -5.46
N ILE A 98 22.97 -6.61 -5.82
CA ILE A 98 22.97 -8.09 -6.04
C ILE A 98 23.79 -8.46 -7.27
N ALA A 99 23.75 -7.67 -8.32
CA ALA A 99 24.59 -7.87 -9.52
C ALA A 99 26.08 -7.57 -9.29
N GLY A 100 26.44 -6.91 -8.16
CA GLY A 100 27.80 -6.50 -7.88
C GLY A 100 28.30 -5.32 -8.72
N THR A 101 27.38 -4.60 -9.37
CA THR A 101 27.70 -3.40 -10.19
C THR A 101 27.66 -2.10 -9.40
N LEU A 102 27.15 -2.14 -8.17
CA LEU A 102 27.14 -1.05 -7.21
C LEU A 102 27.71 -1.55 -5.88
N THR A 103 28.63 -0.82 -5.29
CA THR A 103 29.14 -1.10 -3.95
C THR A 103 28.35 -0.37 -2.89
N ALA A 104 28.35 -0.85 -1.64
CA ALA A 104 27.68 -0.18 -0.52
C ALA A 104 28.14 1.27 -0.32
N LYS A 105 29.40 1.58 -0.65
CA LYS A 105 29.96 2.94 -0.56
C LYS A 105 29.34 3.90 -1.57
N GLU A 106 28.88 3.40 -2.69
CA GLU A 106 28.29 4.19 -3.78
C GLU A 106 26.78 4.38 -3.63
N VAL A 107 26.14 3.60 -2.74
CA VAL A 107 24.68 3.66 -2.52
C VAL A 107 24.17 5.09 -2.24
N PRO A 108 24.81 5.92 -1.38
CA PRO A 108 24.30 7.26 -1.12
C PRO A 108 24.18 8.14 -2.38
N ALA A 109 25.16 8.07 -3.28
CA ALA A 109 25.16 8.82 -4.53
C ALA A 109 24.07 8.32 -5.49
N ALA A 110 24.02 7.01 -5.71
CA ALA A 110 22.99 6.39 -6.56
C ALA A 110 21.57 6.66 -6.04
N TRP A 111 21.40 6.65 -4.72
CA TRP A 111 20.14 7.02 -4.08
C TRP A 111 19.73 8.46 -4.38
N ALA A 112 20.63 9.41 -4.21
CA ALA A 112 20.35 10.82 -4.46
C ALA A 112 19.98 11.08 -5.93
N GLU A 113 20.68 10.43 -6.88
CA GLU A 113 20.37 10.53 -8.31
C GLU A 113 18.96 10.01 -8.63
N LEU A 114 18.60 8.82 -8.15
CA LEU A 114 17.28 8.23 -8.40
C LEU A 114 16.15 9.00 -7.71
N TYR A 115 16.38 9.57 -6.51
CA TYR A 115 15.39 10.42 -5.86
C TYR A 115 15.12 11.69 -6.66
N LYS A 116 16.17 12.29 -7.21
CA LYS A 116 16.03 13.46 -8.09
C LYS A 116 15.30 13.10 -9.39
N GLU A 117 15.63 11.96 -10.00
CA GLU A 117 15.02 11.49 -11.24
C GLU A 117 13.54 11.15 -11.05
N TYR A 118 13.17 10.36 -10.02
CA TYR A 118 11.83 9.81 -9.87
C TYR A 118 10.89 10.72 -9.07
N LEU A 119 11.41 11.42 -8.08
CA LEU A 119 10.61 12.22 -7.14
C LEU A 119 10.85 13.73 -7.29
N GLY A 120 11.91 14.14 -8.00
CA GLY A 120 12.27 15.55 -8.15
C GLY A 120 12.78 16.22 -6.87
N VAL A 121 13.17 15.43 -5.85
CA VAL A 121 13.66 15.95 -4.56
C VAL A 121 15.15 15.74 -4.38
N GLU A 122 15.81 16.71 -3.74
CA GLU A 122 17.23 16.63 -3.40
C GLU A 122 17.39 15.98 -2.02
N VAL A 123 18.29 15.00 -1.92
CA VAL A 123 18.57 14.29 -0.66
C VAL A 123 19.68 15.04 0.10
N PRO A 124 19.40 15.61 1.27
CA PRO A 124 20.34 16.48 1.97
C PRO A 124 21.45 15.71 2.74
N ASN A 125 21.17 14.46 3.13
CA ASN A 125 22.07 13.63 3.92
C ASN A 125 21.60 12.16 3.90
N ASP A 126 22.48 11.24 4.36
CA ASP A 126 22.18 9.79 4.35
C ASP A 126 21.06 9.38 5.31
N ARG A 127 20.82 10.13 6.39
CA ARG A 127 19.75 9.85 7.35
C ARG A 127 18.37 10.00 6.70
N GLU A 128 18.19 11.03 5.90
CA GLU A 128 16.97 11.27 5.11
C GLU A 128 17.03 10.59 3.74
N GLY A 129 18.17 9.97 3.42
CA GLY A 129 18.44 9.19 2.23
C GLY A 129 18.44 7.68 2.49
N CYS A 130 19.52 7.01 2.12
CA CYS A 130 19.62 5.55 2.10
C CYS A 130 19.59 4.87 3.49
N LEU A 131 19.73 5.61 4.57
CA LEU A 131 19.68 5.07 5.95
C LEU A 131 18.27 5.16 6.59
N GLN A 132 17.26 5.63 5.88
CA GLN A 132 15.90 5.75 6.42
C GLN A 132 15.19 4.40 6.63
N ASP A 133 15.61 3.35 5.94
CA ASP A 133 15.05 2.00 6.03
C ASP A 133 16.07 1.03 6.65
N SER A 134 15.60 0.06 7.45
CA SER A 134 16.44 -0.96 8.09
C SER A 134 16.49 -2.30 7.33
N HIS A 135 15.83 -2.40 6.18
CA HIS A 135 15.68 -3.66 5.43
C HIS A 135 17.04 -4.29 5.09
N TRP A 136 17.90 -3.56 4.39
CA TRP A 136 19.19 -4.10 3.95
C TRP A 136 20.15 -4.37 5.12
N SER A 137 20.17 -3.50 6.11
CA SER A 137 20.98 -3.73 7.32
C SER A 137 20.51 -4.93 8.14
N GLY A 138 19.22 -5.28 8.04
CA GLY A 138 18.62 -6.48 8.62
C GLY A 138 18.70 -7.72 7.70
N GLY A 139 19.30 -7.60 6.50
CA GLY A 139 19.43 -8.71 5.54
C GLY A 139 18.19 -8.96 4.68
N SER A 140 17.20 -8.07 4.72
CA SER A 140 15.94 -8.22 3.95
C SER A 140 16.09 -7.69 2.51
N PHE A 141 16.83 -8.41 1.68
CA PHE A 141 16.91 -8.17 0.24
C PHE A 141 15.71 -8.81 -0.47
N GLY A 142 15.24 -8.20 -1.57
CA GLY A 142 14.05 -8.64 -2.32
C GLY A 142 12.72 -8.27 -1.68
N TYR A 143 12.70 -7.54 -0.56
CA TYR A 143 11.48 -7.22 0.17
C TYR A 143 10.73 -6.02 -0.41
N PHE A 144 11.41 -4.94 -0.76
CA PHE A 144 10.78 -3.68 -1.18
C PHE A 144 9.74 -3.81 -2.30
N PRO A 145 9.93 -4.67 -3.32
CA PRO A 145 8.91 -4.87 -4.34
C PRO A 145 7.56 -5.34 -3.79
N SER A 146 7.54 -6.04 -2.65
CA SER A 146 6.32 -6.52 -2.00
C SER A 146 5.34 -5.39 -1.68
N TYR A 147 5.83 -4.20 -1.36
CA TYR A 147 4.99 -3.03 -1.10
C TYR A 147 4.25 -2.54 -2.35
N ALA A 148 4.94 -2.44 -3.49
CA ALA A 148 4.32 -2.03 -4.75
C ALA A 148 3.36 -3.11 -5.29
N LEU A 149 3.78 -4.38 -5.23
CA LEU A 149 2.91 -5.52 -5.56
C LEU A 149 1.67 -5.55 -4.66
N GLY A 150 1.83 -5.25 -3.37
CA GLY A 150 0.72 -5.16 -2.42
C GLY A 150 -0.31 -4.12 -2.83
N ASN A 151 0.11 -2.93 -3.23
CA ASN A 151 -0.80 -1.91 -3.75
C ASN A 151 -1.56 -2.39 -5.00
N ALA A 152 -0.84 -3.00 -5.96
CA ALA A 152 -1.43 -3.46 -7.21
C ALA A 152 -2.40 -4.63 -6.99
N TYR A 153 -2.04 -5.62 -6.16
CA TYR A 153 -2.94 -6.72 -5.79
C TYR A 153 -4.18 -6.19 -5.05
N GLY A 154 -3.99 -5.28 -4.10
CA GLY A 154 -5.10 -4.66 -3.35
C GLY A 154 -6.09 -3.96 -4.27
N ALA A 155 -5.62 -3.18 -5.23
CA ALA A 155 -6.47 -2.47 -6.19
C ALA A 155 -7.23 -3.43 -7.10
N GLN A 156 -6.59 -4.50 -7.58
CA GLN A 156 -7.28 -5.52 -8.37
C GLN A 156 -8.33 -6.27 -7.55
N MET A 157 -8.04 -6.60 -6.28
CA MET A 157 -9.02 -7.18 -5.36
C MET A 157 -10.21 -6.24 -5.14
N LEU A 158 -9.94 -4.95 -4.90
CA LEU A 158 -11.00 -3.94 -4.77
C LEU A 158 -11.91 -3.90 -5.99
N HIS A 159 -11.31 -3.83 -7.19
CA HIS A 159 -12.08 -3.84 -8.44
C HIS A 159 -13.01 -5.05 -8.52
N ASN A 160 -12.54 -6.25 -8.16
CA ASN A 160 -13.36 -7.46 -8.18
C ASN A 160 -14.46 -7.43 -7.10
N MET A 161 -14.17 -6.94 -5.89
CA MET A 161 -15.19 -6.76 -4.86
C MET A 161 -16.31 -5.81 -5.31
N GLU A 162 -15.97 -4.71 -5.97
CA GLU A 162 -16.93 -3.72 -6.47
C GLU A 162 -17.86 -4.27 -7.57
N GLN A 163 -17.49 -5.40 -8.20
CA GLN A 163 -18.41 -6.12 -9.12
C GLN A 163 -19.43 -6.99 -8.35
N GLU A 164 -19.13 -7.36 -7.10
CA GLU A 164 -19.97 -8.28 -6.31
C GLU A 164 -20.85 -7.50 -5.31
N PHE A 165 -20.36 -6.41 -4.72
CA PHE A 165 -21.09 -5.62 -3.71
C PHE A 165 -20.58 -4.17 -3.62
N ASP A 166 -21.39 -3.32 -2.98
CA ASP A 166 -21.03 -1.91 -2.72
C ASP A 166 -20.03 -1.80 -1.55
N VAL A 167 -18.73 -1.81 -1.87
CA VAL A 167 -17.63 -1.72 -0.89
C VAL A 167 -17.73 -0.43 -0.09
N TYR A 168 -17.82 0.71 -0.77
CA TYR A 168 -17.75 2.01 -0.10
C TYR A 168 -19.05 2.39 0.60
N GLY A 169 -20.20 1.86 0.17
CA GLY A 169 -21.45 1.97 0.93
C GLY A 169 -21.36 1.27 2.28
N GLY A 170 -20.80 0.05 2.34
CA GLY A 170 -20.52 -0.64 3.60
C GLY A 170 -19.57 0.16 4.50
N VAL A 171 -18.44 0.62 3.94
CA VAL A 171 -17.44 1.43 4.66
C VAL A 171 -18.06 2.69 5.26
N ALA A 172 -18.90 3.40 4.52
CA ALA A 172 -19.57 4.62 4.99
C ALA A 172 -20.47 4.38 6.20
N HIS A 173 -20.99 3.17 6.36
CA HIS A 173 -21.79 2.76 7.51
C HIS A 173 -20.98 2.05 8.61
N GLY A 174 -19.65 1.96 8.46
CA GLY A 174 -18.78 1.26 9.40
C GLY A 174 -18.88 -0.26 9.34
N ASP A 175 -19.46 -0.81 8.27
CA ASP A 175 -19.61 -2.23 8.05
C ASP A 175 -18.58 -2.75 7.02
N LEU A 176 -17.61 -3.52 7.51
CA LEU A 176 -16.59 -4.18 6.70
C LEU A 176 -16.83 -5.69 6.54
N SER A 177 -18.00 -6.20 6.96
CA SER A 177 -18.29 -7.64 6.98
C SER A 177 -18.19 -8.29 5.60
N ALA A 178 -18.73 -7.64 4.56
CA ALA A 178 -18.65 -8.12 3.19
C ALA A 178 -17.19 -8.16 2.68
N VAL A 179 -16.41 -7.10 2.94
CA VAL A 179 -14.98 -7.02 2.59
C VAL A 179 -14.19 -8.12 3.28
N THR A 180 -14.34 -8.26 4.61
CA THR A 180 -13.60 -9.26 5.39
C THR A 180 -14.02 -10.68 5.02
N GLY A 181 -15.30 -10.90 4.72
CA GLY A 181 -15.84 -12.16 4.23
C GLY A 181 -15.21 -12.56 2.89
N TRP A 182 -15.19 -11.65 1.94
CA TRP A 182 -14.58 -11.85 0.63
C TRP A 182 -13.08 -12.17 0.74
N LEU A 183 -12.34 -11.37 1.51
CA LEU A 183 -10.90 -11.60 1.73
C LEU A 183 -10.63 -12.95 2.42
N ARG A 184 -11.46 -13.33 3.39
CA ARG A 184 -11.35 -14.64 4.04
C ARG A 184 -11.58 -15.77 3.05
N GLU A 185 -12.62 -15.68 2.24
CA GLU A 185 -12.99 -16.71 1.26
C GLU A 185 -11.99 -16.81 0.11
N LYS A 186 -11.58 -15.68 -0.46
CA LYS A 186 -10.76 -15.67 -1.68
C LYS A 186 -9.25 -15.69 -1.41
N VAL A 187 -8.81 -15.25 -0.23
CA VAL A 187 -7.37 -15.06 0.08
C VAL A 187 -6.95 -15.80 1.35
N HIS A 188 -7.53 -15.43 2.51
CA HIS A 188 -6.95 -15.81 3.80
C HIS A 188 -7.05 -17.29 4.11
N GLN A 189 -8.13 -17.96 3.71
CA GLN A 189 -8.40 -19.35 4.06
C GLN A 189 -7.31 -20.32 3.59
N TYR A 190 -6.57 -19.96 2.56
CA TYR A 190 -5.60 -20.86 1.94
C TYR A 190 -4.28 -21.00 2.72
N GLY A 191 -3.93 -19.98 3.54
CA GLY A 191 -2.60 -19.99 4.18
C GLY A 191 -1.50 -20.23 3.14
N HIS A 192 -0.65 -21.22 3.40
CA HIS A 192 0.42 -21.66 2.47
C HIS A 192 0.02 -22.82 1.55
N LEU A 193 -1.29 -23.11 1.38
CA LEU A 193 -1.74 -24.22 0.53
C LEU A 193 -1.51 -24.00 -0.96
N LEU A 194 -1.51 -22.75 -1.40
CA LEU A 194 -1.39 -22.37 -2.81
C LEU A 194 -0.19 -21.44 -3.00
N GLU A 195 0.37 -21.42 -4.19
CA GLU A 195 1.37 -20.44 -4.56
C GLU A 195 0.75 -19.02 -4.63
N PRO A 196 1.54 -17.96 -4.37
CA PRO A 196 1.03 -16.58 -4.38
C PRO A 196 0.28 -16.19 -5.65
N ALA A 197 0.81 -16.58 -6.81
CA ALA A 197 0.20 -16.32 -8.10
C ALA A 197 -1.14 -17.05 -8.29
N GLU A 198 -1.32 -18.21 -7.64
CA GLU A 198 -2.57 -18.96 -7.66
C GLU A 198 -3.61 -18.33 -6.77
N VAL A 199 -3.22 -17.85 -5.57
CA VAL A 199 -4.12 -17.10 -4.68
C VAL A 199 -4.66 -15.87 -5.38
N VAL A 200 -3.80 -15.06 -5.98
CA VAL A 200 -4.20 -13.85 -6.72
C VAL A 200 -5.10 -14.21 -7.90
N ARG A 201 -4.71 -15.21 -8.71
CA ARG A 201 -5.48 -15.65 -9.87
C ARG A 201 -6.86 -16.16 -9.50
N ASN A 202 -6.97 -16.93 -8.43
CA ASN A 202 -8.25 -17.47 -7.96
C ASN A 202 -9.15 -16.38 -7.37
N ALA A 203 -8.55 -15.38 -6.72
CA ALA A 203 -9.29 -14.27 -6.13
C ALA A 203 -9.80 -13.27 -7.16
N CYS A 204 -8.97 -12.90 -8.15
CA CYS A 204 -9.25 -11.77 -9.02
C CYS A 204 -8.72 -11.91 -10.47
N GLY A 205 -8.43 -13.13 -10.92
CA GLY A 205 -7.96 -13.37 -12.30
C GLY A 205 -6.46 -13.14 -12.48
N THR A 206 -6.02 -13.09 -13.72
CA THR A 206 -4.61 -12.81 -14.05
C THR A 206 -4.21 -11.44 -13.53
N PHE A 207 -3.04 -11.36 -12.90
CA PHE A 207 -2.53 -10.11 -12.37
C PHE A 207 -2.34 -9.06 -13.47
N ASP A 208 -2.89 -7.86 -13.22
CA ASP A 208 -2.76 -6.71 -14.09
C ASP A 208 -2.61 -5.42 -13.24
N ALA A 209 -1.46 -4.77 -13.37
CA ALA A 209 -1.15 -3.54 -12.65
C ALA A 209 -2.00 -2.34 -13.08
N HIS A 210 -2.68 -2.42 -14.23
CA HIS A 210 -3.56 -1.33 -14.71
C HIS A 210 -4.69 -1.03 -13.73
N TYR A 211 -5.22 -2.01 -13.00
CA TYR A 211 -6.22 -1.76 -11.96
C TYR A 211 -5.74 -0.75 -10.91
N TYR A 212 -4.46 -0.78 -10.55
CA TYR A 212 -3.90 0.19 -9.61
C TYR A 212 -3.72 1.58 -10.26
N LEU A 213 -3.26 1.62 -11.51
CA LEU A 213 -3.14 2.89 -12.25
C LEU A 213 -4.50 3.55 -12.45
N ASP A 214 -5.52 2.78 -12.80
CA ASP A 214 -6.89 3.28 -12.98
C ASP A 214 -7.48 3.79 -11.66
N TYR A 215 -7.26 3.06 -10.55
CA TYR A 215 -7.65 3.50 -9.22
C TYR A 215 -7.00 4.84 -8.86
N LEU A 216 -5.68 4.97 -8.99
CA LEU A 216 -4.96 6.21 -8.71
C LEU A 216 -5.43 7.35 -9.62
N THR A 217 -5.55 7.08 -10.91
CA THR A 217 -6.01 8.07 -11.89
C THR A 217 -7.39 8.61 -11.51
N LYS A 218 -8.36 7.73 -11.29
CA LYS A 218 -9.72 8.11 -10.88
C LYS A 218 -9.71 8.94 -9.60
N LYS A 219 -9.03 8.46 -8.56
CA LYS A 219 -8.97 9.11 -7.25
C LYS A 219 -8.37 10.51 -7.33
N TYR A 220 -7.23 10.66 -7.99
CA TYR A 220 -6.50 11.92 -8.00
C TYR A 220 -7.03 12.93 -9.02
N MET A 221 -7.60 12.46 -10.14
CA MET A 221 -8.37 13.34 -11.02
C MET A 221 -9.58 13.95 -10.30
N GLU A 222 -10.32 13.15 -9.53
CA GLU A 222 -11.43 13.65 -8.71
C GLU A 222 -10.94 14.59 -7.61
N LEU A 223 -9.87 14.22 -6.88
CA LEU A 223 -9.33 15.02 -5.78
C LEU A 223 -8.88 16.42 -6.22
N TYR A 224 -8.24 16.50 -7.39
CA TYR A 224 -7.68 17.75 -7.92
C TYR A 224 -8.55 18.44 -8.97
N ASN A 225 -9.70 17.88 -9.34
CA ASN A 225 -10.62 18.36 -10.37
C ASN A 225 -9.93 18.52 -11.75
N LEU A 226 -9.19 17.51 -12.18
CA LEU A 226 -8.48 17.46 -13.46
C LEU A 226 -9.34 16.85 -14.58
#